data_68f0625b4c91c39b3a442f5b93cb12a1
#
_entry.id   68f0625b4c91c39b3a442f5b93cb12a1
#
_cell.length_a   1.000
_cell.length_b   1.000
_cell.length_c   1.000
_cell.angle_alpha   90.00
_cell.angle_beta   90.00
_cell.angle_gamma   90.00
#
_symmetry.space_group_name_H-M   'P 1'
#
loop_
_entity.id
_entity.type
_entity.pdbx_description
1 polymer ?
#
loop_
_entity_poly.entity_id
_entity_poly.type
_entity_poly.pdbx_seq_one_letter_code
_entity_poly.pdbx_strand_id
1 'polypeptide(L)'
;PISFDLKQEPFDEILTIEQLGLPNLKRWVFGHSIVELCTAVKGIAAESLAQRSGIDKIMYLDPDIKVFNSLTPLETLLDQYDILLTPHMLDLEEDIDAIRDNEISALKHGVYNLGFFAATTSGQGIDFIRWWAKRLRFFCHDDIPGGLFTDQRWCDLAPAFFSKLFIVRDRGYNVATWNIAHRCISKDKNGVFFAAKEPLRFYHFT
;
A
#
# COMPACT_ATOMS: atom_id res chain seq x y z
N PRO A 1 18.32 -9.52 18.79
CA PRO A 1 18.53 -8.70 17.61
C PRO A 1 18.85 -9.61 16.44
N ILE A 2 18.08 -9.51 15.37
CA ILE A 2 18.38 -10.19 14.12
C ILE A 2 19.55 -9.41 13.52
N SER A 3 20.69 -10.08 13.31
CA SER A 3 21.81 -9.47 12.58
C SER A 3 21.55 -9.63 11.10
N PHE A 4 21.26 -8.52 10.41
CA PHE A 4 21.16 -8.46 8.97
C PHE A 4 22.54 -8.21 8.35
N ASP A 5 22.93 -9.02 7.37
CA ASP A 5 24.05 -8.71 6.50
C ASP A 5 23.50 -8.16 5.17
N LEU A 6 23.46 -6.84 5.03
CA LEU A 6 22.96 -6.16 3.84
C LEU A 6 23.60 -6.65 2.52
N LYS A 7 24.82 -7.19 2.57
CA LYS A 7 25.49 -7.71 1.37
C LYS A 7 24.89 -9.00 0.84
N GLN A 8 24.07 -9.68 1.66
CA GLN A 8 23.40 -10.94 1.31
C GLN A 8 21.93 -10.74 1.01
N GLU A 9 21.40 -9.53 1.23
CA GLU A 9 19.99 -9.22 1.06
C GLU A 9 19.74 -8.49 -0.27
N PRO A 10 18.55 -8.66 -0.87
CA PRO A 10 18.21 -8.06 -2.16
C PRO A 10 17.75 -6.58 -2.05
N PHE A 11 18.26 -5.84 -1.06
CA PHE A 11 17.94 -4.42 -0.86
C PHE A 11 19.20 -3.62 -0.48
N ASP A 12 19.21 -2.34 -0.83
CA ASP A 12 20.37 -1.47 -0.73
C ASP A 12 20.52 -0.86 0.68
N GLU A 13 19.40 -0.64 1.39
CA GLU A 13 19.38 0.07 2.67
C GLU A 13 18.30 -0.48 3.61
N ILE A 14 18.57 -0.38 4.92
CA ILE A 14 17.60 -0.59 6.00
C ILE A 14 17.34 0.76 6.66
N LEU A 15 16.07 1.17 6.69
CA LEU A 15 15.62 2.32 7.45
C LEU A 15 14.97 1.84 8.75
N THR A 16 15.64 2.03 9.88
CA THR A 16 15.10 1.62 11.18
C THR A 16 14.14 2.66 11.75
N ILE A 17 13.25 2.23 12.66
CA ILE A 17 12.28 3.12 13.30
C ILE A 17 12.94 4.26 14.09
N GLU A 18 14.13 4.01 14.65
CA GLU A 18 14.93 5.00 15.37
C GLU A 18 15.38 6.14 14.46
N GLN A 19 15.62 5.85 13.18
CA GLN A 19 16.06 6.83 12.18
C GLN A 19 14.90 7.72 11.66
N LEU A 20 13.64 7.38 11.97
CA LEU A 20 12.47 8.17 11.55
C LEU A 20 12.27 9.47 12.35
N GLY A 21 13.09 9.74 13.37
CA GLY A 21 13.06 10.99 14.13
C GLY A 21 11.76 11.21 14.92
N LEU A 22 11.08 10.15 15.32
CA LEU A 22 9.83 10.22 16.08
C LEU A 22 10.09 10.74 17.51
N PRO A 23 9.40 11.80 17.97
CA PRO A 23 9.50 12.26 19.34
C PRO A 23 8.93 11.21 20.30
N ASN A 24 9.61 11.01 21.44
CA ASN A 24 9.19 10.03 22.46
C ASN A 24 8.95 8.63 21.91
N LEU A 25 9.82 8.15 21.02
CA LEU A 25 9.70 6.89 20.29
C LEU A 25 9.21 5.71 21.14
N LYS A 26 9.80 5.51 22.35
CA LYS A 26 9.40 4.40 23.23
C LYS A 26 7.93 4.46 23.62
N ARG A 27 7.43 5.67 23.95
CA ARG A 27 6.02 5.88 24.30
C ARG A 27 5.11 5.68 23.10
N TRP A 28 5.55 6.16 21.94
CA TRP A 28 4.80 6.02 20.69
C TRP A 28 4.66 4.55 20.30
N VAL A 29 5.76 3.79 20.32
CA VAL A 29 5.77 2.34 20.06
C VAL A 29 4.87 1.59 21.05
N PHE A 30 4.96 1.91 22.35
CA PHE A 30 4.16 1.26 23.39
C PHE A 30 2.63 1.51 23.23
N GLY A 31 2.24 2.59 22.57
CA GLY A 31 0.84 2.95 22.33
C GLY A 31 0.19 2.23 21.15
N HIS A 32 0.91 1.33 20.45
CA HIS A 32 0.42 0.62 19.27
C HIS A 32 0.52 -0.90 19.47
N SER A 33 -0.45 -1.63 18.96
CA SER A 33 -0.28 -3.07 18.69
C SER A 33 0.77 -3.28 17.59
N ILE A 34 1.22 -4.52 17.39
CA ILE A 34 2.20 -4.83 16.34
C ILE A 34 1.68 -4.44 14.95
N VAL A 35 0.42 -4.75 14.65
CA VAL A 35 -0.19 -4.44 13.35
C VAL A 35 -0.28 -2.93 13.15
N GLU A 36 -0.78 -2.19 14.13
CA GLU A 36 -0.85 -0.73 14.10
C GLU A 36 0.54 -0.11 13.94
N LEU A 37 1.54 -0.63 14.63
CA LEU A 37 2.91 -0.14 14.54
C LEU A 37 3.50 -0.35 13.14
N CYS A 38 3.37 -1.57 12.58
CA CYS A 38 3.88 -1.90 11.25
C CYS A 38 3.20 -1.06 10.16
N THR A 39 1.93 -0.72 10.32
CA THR A 39 1.20 0.14 9.37
C THR A 39 1.48 1.62 9.60
N ALA A 40 1.61 2.07 10.86
CA ALA A 40 1.88 3.48 11.19
C ALA A 40 3.22 3.98 10.64
N VAL A 41 4.24 3.14 10.59
CA VAL A 41 5.57 3.54 10.10
C VAL A 41 5.62 3.77 8.59
N LYS A 42 4.70 3.22 7.80
CA LYS A 42 4.70 3.32 6.31
C LYS A 42 4.74 4.77 5.83
N GLY A 43 3.75 5.57 6.24
CA GLY A 43 3.68 6.97 5.84
C GLY A 43 4.84 7.82 6.37
N ILE A 44 5.30 7.53 7.59
CA ILE A 44 6.41 8.25 8.22
C ILE A 44 7.73 7.93 7.52
N ALA A 45 7.95 6.68 7.13
CA ALA A 45 9.11 6.27 6.35
C ALA A 45 9.07 6.90 4.93
N ALA A 46 7.91 6.90 4.28
CA ALA A 46 7.74 7.57 3.00
C ALA A 46 8.03 9.08 3.09
N GLU A 47 7.57 9.77 4.13
CA GLU A 47 7.88 11.18 4.37
C GLU A 47 9.40 11.40 4.55
N SER A 48 10.06 10.54 5.30
CA SER A 48 11.52 10.60 5.50
C SER A 48 12.29 10.38 4.20
N LEU A 49 11.88 9.40 3.39
CA LEU A 49 12.49 9.12 2.08
C LEU A 49 12.27 10.25 1.08
N ALA A 50 11.07 10.83 1.07
CA ALA A 50 10.73 11.93 0.15
C ALA A 50 11.57 13.21 0.38
N GLN A 51 12.21 13.35 1.53
CA GLN A 51 13.11 14.48 1.83
C GLN A 51 14.53 14.26 1.31
N ARG A 52 14.88 13.08 0.82
CA ARG A 52 16.21 12.77 0.31
C ARG A 52 16.40 13.33 -1.10
N SER A 53 17.57 13.88 -1.37
CA SER A 53 17.90 14.36 -2.72
C SER A 53 17.97 13.19 -3.71
N GLY A 54 17.43 13.39 -4.92
CA GLY A 54 17.47 12.38 -5.99
C GLY A 54 16.37 11.32 -5.91
N ILE A 55 15.42 11.44 -4.99
CA ILE A 55 14.23 10.59 -4.96
C ILE A 55 13.03 11.39 -5.48
N ASP A 56 12.57 11.08 -6.69
CA ASP A 56 11.44 11.75 -7.33
C ASP A 56 10.13 10.99 -7.20
N LYS A 57 10.20 9.67 -7.00
CA LYS A 57 9.06 8.77 -6.89
C LYS A 57 9.30 7.76 -5.77
N ILE A 58 8.26 7.43 -5.04
CA ILE A 58 8.26 6.37 -4.02
C ILE A 58 7.22 5.34 -4.42
N MET A 59 7.59 4.06 -4.35
CA MET A 59 6.69 2.92 -4.50
C MET A 59 6.87 2.02 -3.29
N TYR A 60 5.79 1.75 -2.59
CA TYR A 60 5.77 0.88 -1.42
C TYR A 60 5.14 -0.46 -1.77
N LEU A 61 5.69 -1.51 -1.24
CA LEU A 61 5.16 -2.87 -1.29
C LEU A 61 5.29 -3.50 0.09
N ASP A 62 4.24 -4.14 0.58
CA ASP A 62 4.30 -4.92 1.82
C ASP A 62 5.25 -6.12 1.68
N PRO A 63 5.88 -6.59 2.77
CA PRO A 63 6.87 -7.68 2.72
C PRO A 63 6.29 -9.03 2.30
N ASP A 64 4.97 -9.22 2.34
CA ASP A 64 4.24 -10.38 1.88
C ASP A 64 3.71 -10.24 0.44
N ILE A 65 4.22 -9.27 -0.32
CA ILE A 65 3.96 -9.12 -1.75
C ILE A 65 5.07 -9.77 -2.56
N LYS A 66 4.69 -10.57 -3.55
CA LYS A 66 5.60 -11.10 -4.57
C LYS A 66 5.33 -10.45 -5.92
N VAL A 67 6.37 -9.85 -6.49
CA VAL A 67 6.36 -9.29 -7.84
C VAL A 67 6.63 -10.38 -8.87
N PHE A 68 5.79 -10.46 -9.91
CA PHE A 68 5.88 -11.45 -10.99
C PHE A 68 6.28 -10.82 -12.32
N ASN A 69 5.95 -9.57 -12.54
CA ASN A 69 6.28 -8.84 -13.76
C ASN A 69 6.70 -7.39 -13.44
N SER A 70 7.35 -6.74 -14.40
CA SER A 70 7.83 -5.35 -14.26
C SER A 70 6.74 -4.40 -13.78
N LEU A 71 7.10 -3.51 -12.85
CA LEU A 71 6.26 -2.41 -12.34
C LEU A 71 6.48 -1.08 -13.10
N THR A 72 7.30 -1.07 -14.16
CA THR A 72 7.54 0.12 -15.00
C THR A 72 6.26 0.83 -15.47
N PRO A 73 5.13 0.12 -15.79
CA PRO A 73 3.90 0.84 -16.11
C PRO A 73 3.38 1.75 -14.99
N LEU A 74 3.62 1.41 -13.71
CA LEU A 74 3.27 2.27 -12.58
C LEU A 74 4.17 3.52 -12.52
N GLU A 75 5.46 3.36 -12.81
CA GLU A 75 6.39 4.49 -12.91
C GLU A 75 5.96 5.47 -14.01
N THR A 76 5.51 4.95 -15.16
CA THR A 76 4.98 5.76 -16.27
C THR A 76 3.68 6.47 -15.88
N LEU A 77 2.81 5.83 -15.09
CA LEU A 77 1.61 6.49 -14.58
C LEU A 77 1.94 7.67 -13.65
N LEU A 78 3.03 7.58 -12.88
CA LEU A 78 3.51 8.68 -12.03
C LEU A 78 4.08 9.88 -12.81
N ASP A 79 4.27 9.78 -14.12
CA ASP A 79 4.58 10.95 -14.98
C ASP A 79 3.33 11.81 -15.28
N GLN A 80 2.12 11.25 -15.06
CA GLN A 80 0.84 11.91 -15.33
C GLN A 80 0.04 12.19 -14.06
N TYR A 81 0.16 11.31 -13.06
CA TYR A 81 -0.52 11.36 -11.78
C TYR A 81 0.50 11.41 -10.65
N ASP A 82 0.12 12.03 -9.56
CA ASP A 82 1.02 12.20 -8.42
C ASP A 82 0.86 11.08 -7.38
N ILE A 83 -0.25 10.35 -7.40
CA ILE A 83 -0.59 9.31 -6.41
C ILE A 83 -1.25 8.13 -7.12
N LEU A 84 -0.81 6.91 -6.78
CA LEU A 84 -1.41 5.67 -7.26
C LEU A 84 -1.85 4.81 -6.06
N LEU A 85 -3.11 4.38 -6.08
CA LEU A 85 -3.67 3.45 -5.09
C LEU A 85 -4.31 2.25 -5.80
N THR A 86 -4.27 1.08 -5.15
CA THR A 86 -4.97 -0.12 -5.60
C THR A 86 -6.17 -0.41 -4.68
N PRO A 87 -7.38 -0.58 -5.22
CA PRO A 87 -8.52 -0.98 -4.40
C PRO A 87 -8.42 -2.48 -4.05
N HIS A 88 -9.08 -2.89 -2.96
CA HIS A 88 -9.25 -4.30 -2.63
C HIS A 88 -9.99 -5.05 -3.72
N MET A 89 -11.02 -4.43 -4.26
CA MET A 89 -11.93 -5.01 -5.24
C MET A 89 -12.10 -4.12 -6.46
N LEU A 90 -12.34 -4.74 -7.61
CA LEU A 90 -12.63 -4.08 -8.88
C LEU A 90 -13.94 -4.57 -9.51
N ASP A 91 -14.46 -5.68 -9.00
CA ASP A 91 -15.65 -6.34 -9.51
C ASP A 91 -16.73 -6.32 -8.43
N LEU A 92 -18.00 -6.28 -8.84
CA LEU A 92 -19.14 -6.34 -7.95
C LEU A 92 -19.39 -7.79 -7.53
N GLU A 93 -19.79 -8.00 -6.30
CA GLU A 93 -20.25 -9.30 -5.82
C GLU A 93 -21.76 -9.44 -6.02
N GLU A 94 -22.21 -10.59 -6.48
CA GLU A 94 -23.64 -10.90 -6.67
C GLU A 94 -24.19 -11.81 -5.57
N ASP A 95 -23.33 -12.65 -4.99
CA ASP A 95 -23.69 -13.55 -3.90
C ASP A 95 -23.69 -12.83 -2.55
N ILE A 96 -24.70 -13.10 -1.71
CA ILE A 96 -24.87 -12.39 -0.43
C ILE A 96 -23.72 -12.65 0.54
N ASP A 97 -23.18 -13.86 0.55
CA ASP A 97 -22.05 -14.18 1.44
C ASP A 97 -20.78 -13.52 0.91
N ALA A 98 -20.55 -13.51 -0.40
CA ALA A 98 -19.44 -12.78 -1.01
C ALA A 98 -19.56 -11.26 -0.80
N ILE A 99 -20.75 -10.67 -0.89
CA ILE A 99 -20.98 -9.25 -0.54
C ILE A 99 -20.58 -8.98 0.91
N ARG A 100 -20.98 -9.88 1.84
CA ARG A 100 -20.63 -9.74 3.26
C ARG A 100 -19.13 -9.84 3.49
N ASP A 101 -18.49 -10.83 2.89
CA ASP A 101 -17.09 -11.14 3.14
C ASP A 101 -16.12 -10.17 2.44
N ASN A 102 -16.51 -9.64 1.28
CA ASN A 102 -15.66 -8.77 0.47
C ASN A 102 -16.10 -7.29 0.53
N GLU A 103 -17.32 -6.95 0.08
CA GLU A 103 -17.72 -5.53 -0.02
C GLU A 103 -17.92 -4.89 1.36
N ILE A 104 -18.64 -5.56 2.28
CA ILE A 104 -18.82 -5.05 3.64
C ILE A 104 -17.47 -5.02 4.38
N SER A 105 -16.59 -5.99 4.14
CA SER A 105 -15.23 -5.97 4.68
C SER A 105 -14.47 -4.75 4.18
N ALA A 106 -14.52 -4.43 2.89
CA ALA A 106 -13.89 -3.23 2.33
C ALA A 106 -14.47 -1.94 2.94
N LEU A 107 -15.80 -1.88 3.18
CA LEU A 107 -16.43 -0.73 3.87
C LEU A 107 -15.96 -0.58 5.32
N LYS A 108 -15.65 -1.69 6.01
CA LYS A 108 -15.13 -1.67 7.39
C LYS A 108 -13.66 -1.28 7.47
N HIS A 109 -12.85 -1.86 6.61
CA HIS A 109 -11.40 -1.80 6.73
C HIS A 109 -10.74 -0.79 5.80
N GLY A 110 -11.46 -0.30 4.80
CA GLY A 110 -10.99 0.65 3.79
C GLY A 110 -11.13 0.11 2.38
N VAL A 111 -11.42 0.99 1.43
CA VAL A 111 -11.60 0.68 0.01
C VAL A 111 -10.27 0.31 -0.65
N TYR A 112 -9.18 0.97 -0.24
CA TYR A 112 -7.85 0.78 -0.81
C TYR A 112 -7.00 -0.14 0.07
N ASN A 113 -6.27 -1.05 -0.58
CA ASN A 113 -5.28 -1.88 0.10
C ASN A 113 -3.92 -1.19 0.10
N LEU A 114 -3.44 -0.78 1.26
CA LEU A 114 -2.17 -0.08 1.44
C LEU A 114 -0.96 -1.02 1.60
N GLY A 115 -1.11 -2.27 1.22
CA GLY A 115 0.04 -3.12 0.88
C GLY A 115 0.81 -2.59 -0.32
N PHE A 116 0.14 -1.75 -1.14
CA PHE A 116 0.76 -1.00 -2.21
C PHE A 116 0.28 0.45 -2.20
N PHE A 117 1.20 1.37 -2.36
CA PHE A 117 0.93 2.73 -2.85
C PHE A 117 2.14 3.24 -3.64
N ALA A 118 1.92 4.22 -4.51
CA ALA A 118 3.02 4.97 -5.10
C ALA A 118 2.69 6.46 -5.15
N ALA A 119 3.73 7.29 -4.99
CA ALA A 119 3.57 8.74 -5.02
C ALA A 119 4.83 9.44 -5.51
N THR A 120 4.65 10.60 -6.15
CA THR A 120 5.75 11.52 -6.46
C THR A 120 6.20 12.24 -5.17
N THR A 121 7.45 12.67 -5.12
CA THR A 121 8.00 13.45 -4.00
C THR A 121 7.80 14.96 -4.18
N SER A 122 6.97 15.35 -5.15
CA SER A 122 6.59 16.73 -5.44
C SER A 122 5.07 16.83 -5.67
N GLY A 123 4.56 18.05 -5.89
CA GLY A 123 3.16 18.28 -6.19
C GLY A 123 2.20 17.67 -5.14
N GLN A 124 1.10 17.09 -5.61
CA GLN A 124 0.12 16.45 -4.72
C GLN A 124 0.63 15.14 -4.11
N GLY A 125 1.67 14.51 -4.68
CA GLY A 125 2.26 13.29 -4.12
C GLY A 125 2.91 13.55 -2.76
N ILE A 126 3.77 14.57 -2.66
CA ILE A 126 4.36 14.93 -1.36
C ILE A 126 3.32 15.45 -0.37
N ASP A 127 2.27 16.15 -0.84
CA ASP A 127 1.19 16.60 0.02
C ASP A 127 0.39 15.42 0.58
N PHE A 128 0.12 14.39 -0.23
CA PHE A 128 -0.48 13.13 0.20
C PHE A 128 0.39 12.42 1.25
N ILE A 129 1.69 12.25 0.97
CA ILE A 129 2.62 11.58 1.90
C ILE A 129 2.62 12.28 3.26
N ARG A 130 2.75 13.61 3.29
CA ARG A 130 2.73 14.41 4.53
C ARG A 130 1.39 14.36 5.24
N TRP A 131 0.30 14.46 4.49
CA TRP A 131 -1.05 14.34 5.03
C TRP A 131 -1.25 12.98 5.70
N TRP A 132 -0.89 11.90 5.02
CA TRP A 132 -1.05 10.53 5.49
C TRP A 132 -0.13 10.23 6.67
N ALA A 133 1.16 10.53 6.59
CA ALA A 133 2.13 10.37 7.67
C ALA A 133 1.66 11.05 8.97
N LYS A 134 1.09 12.27 8.87
CA LYS A 134 0.55 12.98 10.03
C LYS A 134 -0.62 12.24 10.67
N ARG A 135 -1.53 11.61 9.87
CA ARG A 135 -2.64 10.81 10.40
C ARG A 135 -2.13 9.56 11.08
N LEU A 136 -1.23 8.84 10.42
CA LEU A 136 -0.68 7.60 10.96
C LEU A 136 0.09 7.83 12.27
N ARG A 137 0.77 8.95 12.39
CA ARG A 137 1.51 9.31 13.61
C ARG A 137 0.63 9.37 14.86
N PHE A 138 -0.64 9.75 14.71
CA PHE A 138 -1.54 10.02 15.83
C PHE A 138 -2.77 9.09 15.88
N PHE A 139 -3.18 8.51 14.77
CA PHE A 139 -4.49 7.87 14.61
C PHE A 139 -4.41 6.58 13.79
N CYS A 140 -3.30 5.87 13.83
CA CYS A 140 -3.15 4.56 13.20
C CYS A 140 -3.60 3.48 14.19
N HIS A 141 -4.92 3.33 14.34
CA HIS A 141 -5.51 2.39 15.28
C HIS A 141 -6.49 1.45 14.59
N ASP A 142 -6.64 0.24 15.12
CA ASP A 142 -7.72 -0.67 14.79
C ASP A 142 -8.92 -0.35 15.69
N ASP A 143 -9.70 0.64 15.28
CA ASP A 143 -10.90 1.09 15.96
C ASP A 143 -12.04 1.31 14.95
N ILE A 144 -12.56 0.20 14.41
CA ILE A 144 -13.64 0.22 13.42
C ILE A 144 -14.87 0.98 13.93
N PRO A 145 -15.32 0.81 15.20
CA PRO A 145 -16.44 1.61 15.73
C PRO A 145 -16.17 3.12 15.74
N GLY A 146 -14.92 3.52 15.98
CA GLY A 146 -14.45 4.91 15.90
C GLY A 146 -14.18 5.41 14.49
N GLY A 147 -14.34 4.57 13.47
CA GLY A 147 -14.12 4.91 12.06
C GLY A 147 -12.68 4.77 11.58
N LEU A 148 -11.82 4.12 12.36
CA LEU A 148 -10.40 3.92 12.04
C LEU A 148 -10.12 2.45 11.72
N PHE A 149 -9.28 2.23 10.73
CA PHE A 149 -8.63 0.94 10.53
C PHE A 149 -7.23 1.17 9.99
N THR A 150 -6.28 1.14 10.88
CA THR A 150 -4.84 1.31 10.66
C THR A 150 -4.50 2.43 9.67
N ASP A 151 -3.73 2.13 8.64
CA ASP A 151 -3.25 3.06 7.63
C ASP A 151 -4.24 3.27 6.47
N GLN A 152 -5.07 2.28 6.16
CA GLN A 152 -5.82 2.25 4.90
C GLN A 152 -7.15 3.02 4.93
N ARG A 153 -7.92 3.04 6.02
CA ARG A 153 -9.18 3.82 6.11
C ARG A 153 -8.99 5.31 5.81
N TRP A 154 -7.85 5.87 6.16
CA TRP A 154 -7.51 7.26 5.83
C TRP A 154 -7.53 7.52 4.33
N CYS A 155 -7.06 6.56 3.53
CA CYS A 155 -6.96 6.69 2.09
C CYS A 155 -8.31 6.69 1.36
N ASP A 156 -9.41 6.30 2.02
CA ASP A 156 -10.77 6.46 1.48
C ASP A 156 -11.11 7.94 1.22
N LEU A 157 -10.49 8.86 1.96
CA LEU A 157 -10.64 10.30 1.77
C LEU A 157 -9.74 10.88 0.67
N ALA A 158 -8.70 10.16 0.28
CA ALA A 158 -7.69 10.68 -0.64
C ALA A 158 -8.27 11.13 -2.01
N PRO A 159 -9.22 10.42 -2.64
CA PRO A 159 -9.81 10.89 -3.91
C PRO A 159 -10.57 12.21 -3.80
N ALA A 160 -11.07 12.57 -2.61
CA ALA A 160 -11.73 13.85 -2.37
C ALA A 160 -10.74 15.01 -2.19
N PHE A 161 -9.51 14.72 -1.74
CA PHE A 161 -8.51 15.74 -1.43
C PHE A 161 -7.50 15.96 -2.56
N PHE A 162 -7.21 14.92 -3.36
CA PHE A 162 -6.12 14.91 -4.33
C PHE A 162 -6.63 14.60 -5.74
N SER A 163 -6.71 15.60 -6.58
CA SER A 163 -7.21 15.47 -7.96
C SER A 163 -6.23 14.74 -8.89
N LYS A 164 -4.94 14.67 -8.53
CA LYS A 164 -3.88 13.94 -9.24
C LYS A 164 -3.71 12.49 -8.76
N LEU A 165 -4.72 11.96 -8.07
CA LEU A 165 -4.76 10.56 -7.68
C LEU A 165 -5.35 9.70 -8.79
N PHE A 166 -4.67 8.59 -9.12
CA PHE A 166 -5.14 7.57 -10.04
C PHE A 166 -5.40 6.26 -9.30
N ILE A 167 -6.57 5.68 -9.52
CA ILE A 167 -6.95 4.37 -9.00
C ILE A 167 -6.55 3.32 -10.03
N VAL A 168 -5.58 2.48 -9.69
CA VAL A 168 -5.08 1.41 -10.56
C VAL A 168 -6.13 0.30 -10.64
N ARG A 169 -6.80 0.20 -11.79
CA ARG A 169 -7.90 -0.76 -12.03
C ARG A 169 -7.51 -1.96 -12.88
N ASP A 170 -6.25 -2.11 -13.25
CA ASP A 170 -5.75 -3.29 -13.94
C ASP A 170 -5.73 -4.48 -12.97
N ARG A 171 -6.33 -5.59 -13.38
CA ARG A 171 -6.49 -6.80 -12.55
C ARG A 171 -5.20 -7.54 -12.26
N GLY A 172 -4.11 -7.23 -12.92
CA GLY A 172 -2.78 -7.79 -12.66
C GLY A 172 -2.11 -7.25 -11.39
N TYR A 173 -2.62 -6.15 -10.81
CA TYR A 173 -2.09 -5.56 -9.59
C TYR A 173 -2.90 -5.96 -8.37
N ASN A 174 -2.23 -6.10 -7.23
CA ASN A 174 -2.84 -6.38 -5.94
C ASN A 174 -3.78 -7.59 -5.96
N VAL A 175 -3.35 -8.66 -6.63
CA VAL A 175 -4.08 -9.93 -6.62
C VAL A 175 -3.91 -10.57 -5.25
N ALA A 176 -5.00 -11.02 -4.66
CA ALA A 176 -5.01 -11.59 -3.31
C ALA A 176 -6.24 -12.48 -3.09
N THR A 177 -6.33 -13.10 -1.93
CA THR A 177 -7.43 -14.02 -1.58
C THR A 177 -8.80 -13.37 -1.68
N TRP A 178 -8.94 -12.09 -1.32
CA TRP A 178 -10.22 -11.36 -1.33
C TRP A 178 -10.75 -11.00 -2.74
N ASN A 179 -9.93 -11.14 -3.80
CA ASN A 179 -10.36 -10.80 -5.15
C ASN A 179 -10.05 -11.90 -6.19
N ILE A 180 -9.50 -13.04 -5.76
CA ILE A 180 -9.05 -14.11 -6.66
C ILE A 180 -10.21 -14.78 -7.42
N ALA A 181 -11.43 -14.73 -6.88
CA ALA A 181 -12.63 -15.27 -7.53
C ALA A 181 -12.87 -14.60 -8.90
N HIS A 182 -12.55 -13.31 -9.01
CA HIS A 182 -12.70 -12.51 -10.24
C HIS A 182 -11.39 -12.38 -11.04
N ARG A 183 -10.29 -12.98 -10.56
CA ARG A 183 -8.95 -12.87 -11.14
C ARG A 183 -8.32 -14.23 -11.40
N CYS A 184 -8.96 -15.05 -12.25
CA CYS A 184 -8.48 -16.37 -12.61
C CYS A 184 -6.99 -16.32 -12.98
N ILE A 185 -6.16 -17.03 -12.23
CA ILE A 185 -4.71 -17.09 -12.48
C ILE A 185 -4.43 -18.16 -13.53
N SER A 186 -3.66 -17.77 -14.52
CA SER A 186 -3.19 -18.68 -15.58
C SER A 186 -1.71 -18.45 -15.86
N LYS A 187 -1.10 -19.41 -16.55
CA LYS A 187 0.31 -19.35 -16.98
C LYS A 187 0.38 -19.67 -18.45
N ASP A 188 1.07 -18.86 -19.22
CA ASP A 188 1.30 -19.12 -20.64
C ASP A 188 2.43 -20.13 -20.87
N LYS A 189 2.64 -20.51 -22.15
CA LYS A 189 3.70 -21.43 -22.57
C LYS A 189 5.14 -20.92 -22.31
N ASN A 190 5.29 -19.62 -22.11
CA ASN A 190 6.57 -18.98 -21.81
C ASN A 190 6.82 -18.85 -20.31
N GLY A 191 5.86 -19.29 -19.48
CA GLY A 191 5.97 -19.24 -18.03
C GLY A 191 5.48 -17.92 -17.41
N VAL A 192 4.90 -17.01 -18.19
CA VAL A 192 4.35 -15.75 -17.72
C VAL A 192 2.99 -15.98 -17.06
N PHE A 193 2.81 -15.41 -15.87
CA PHE A 193 1.55 -15.48 -15.13
C PHE A 193 0.61 -14.34 -15.52
N PHE A 194 -0.67 -14.64 -15.56
CA PHE A 194 -1.76 -13.71 -15.84
C PHE A 194 -2.82 -13.79 -14.74
N ALA A 195 -3.45 -12.64 -14.44
CA ALA A 195 -4.65 -12.53 -13.64
C ALA A 195 -5.78 -12.05 -14.56
N ALA A 196 -6.82 -12.86 -14.74
CA ALA A 196 -7.80 -12.72 -15.82
C ALA A 196 -7.09 -12.70 -17.18
N LYS A 197 -6.99 -11.56 -17.85
CA LYS A 197 -6.30 -11.43 -19.15
C LYS A 197 -5.07 -10.52 -19.08
N GLU A 198 -4.81 -9.93 -17.91
CA GLU A 198 -3.72 -8.99 -17.69
C GLU A 198 -2.49 -9.71 -17.14
N PRO A 199 -1.26 -9.30 -17.47
CA PRO A 199 -0.07 -9.85 -16.84
C PRO A 199 -0.12 -9.68 -15.34
N LEU A 200 0.04 -10.78 -14.57
CA LEU A 200 0.12 -10.70 -13.11
C LEU A 200 1.35 -9.89 -12.72
N ARG A 201 1.14 -8.71 -12.15
CA ARG A 201 2.21 -7.81 -11.72
C ARG A 201 2.71 -8.15 -10.33
N PHE A 202 1.79 -8.20 -9.37
CA PHE A 202 2.12 -8.68 -8.04
C PHE A 202 0.94 -9.35 -7.34
N TYR A 203 1.27 -10.30 -6.47
CA TYR A 203 0.34 -11.02 -5.61
C TYR A 203 0.65 -10.70 -4.15
N HIS A 204 -0.38 -10.39 -3.37
CA HIS A 204 -0.33 -10.10 -1.94
C HIS A 204 -0.76 -11.33 -1.16
N PHE A 205 0.18 -11.95 -0.43
CA PHE A 205 -0.02 -13.20 0.32
C PHE A 205 -0.43 -12.91 1.76
N THR A 206 -1.64 -12.54 2.00
CA THR A 206 -2.14 -12.21 3.34
C THR A 206 -3.16 -13.21 3.83
#